data_fb59835f5b9c70e57ef3f8865c2f33d1
#
_entry.id   fb59835f5b9c70e57ef3f8865c2f33d1
#
_cell.length_a   1.000
_cell.length_b   1.000
_cell.length_c   1.000
_cell.angle_alpha   90.00
_cell.angle_beta   90.00
_cell.angle_gamma   90.00
#
_symmetry.space_group_name_H-M   'P 1'
#
loop_
_entity.id
_entity.type
_entity.pdbx_description
1 polymer ?
#
loop_
_entity_poly.entity_id
_entity_poly.type
_entity_poly.pdbx_seq_one_letter_code
_entity_poly.pdbx_strand_id
1 'polypeptide(L)'
;MPSATQQETTERIMYLIHRTRIATAEAVNAALADLGLNGSLALILETLYELGETSAAELARRCLVTRQALTAPLNDLQARGLVHRPDSATSIRVRPTALTAEGRELTKTARRRVRKAERASIASFGSDELAELRTLLTRYAETWEELALTSAPPGRPVSRGTTSASP
;
A
#
# COMPACT_ATOMS: atom_id res chain seq x y z
N MET A 1 -15.42 33.78 2.84
CA MET A 1 -16.28 32.80 3.56
C MET A 1 -16.66 31.71 2.59
N PRO A 2 -16.35 30.43 2.85
CA PRO A 2 -16.84 29.34 2.00
C PRO A 2 -18.36 29.31 2.06
N SER A 3 -18.99 28.92 0.95
CA SER A 3 -20.45 28.77 0.92
C SER A 3 -20.90 27.59 1.80
N ALA A 4 -22.15 27.59 2.28
CA ALA A 4 -22.68 26.47 3.09
C ALA A 4 -22.49 25.11 2.40
N THR A 5 -22.67 25.05 1.07
CA THR A 5 -22.44 23.84 0.25
C THR A 5 -20.98 23.40 0.23
N GLN A 6 -20.01 24.32 0.28
CA GLN A 6 -18.57 23.98 0.36
C GLN A 6 -18.21 23.43 1.75
N GLN A 7 -18.78 23.99 2.81
CA GLN A 7 -18.62 23.51 4.17
C GLN A 7 -19.17 22.09 4.34
N GLU A 8 -20.37 21.82 3.87
CA GLU A 8 -20.99 20.48 3.89
C GLU A 8 -20.16 19.42 3.15
N THR A 9 -19.53 19.77 2.03
CA THR A 9 -18.66 18.85 1.29
C THR A 9 -17.36 18.55 2.04
N THR A 10 -16.76 19.57 2.69
CA THR A 10 -15.48 19.39 3.40
C THR A 10 -15.61 18.60 4.71
N GLU A 11 -16.82 18.53 5.29
CA GLU A 11 -17.11 17.75 6.50
C GLU A 11 -17.46 16.28 6.22
N ARG A 12 -17.72 15.91 4.96
CA ARG A 12 -18.04 14.52 4.60
C ARG A 12 -16.84 13.60 4.81
N ILE A 13 -17.06 12.48 5.49
CA ILE A 13 -16.02 11.47 5.78
C ILE A 13 -15.28 11.02 4.51
N MET A 14 -16.01 10.78 3.42
CA MET A 14 -15.39 10.39 2.14
C MET A 14 -14.42 11.46 1.60
N TYR A 15 -14.76 12.74 1.74
CA TYR A 15 -13.87 13.82 1.32
C TYR A 15 -12.61 13.87 2.19
N LEU A 16 -12.74 13.71 3.51
CA LEU A 16 -11.60 13.67 4.43
C LEU A 16 -10.65 12.51 4.11
N ILE A 17 -11.19 11.33 3.86
CA ILE A 17 -10.41 10.15 3.44
C ILE A 17 -9.70 10.42 2.10
N HIS A 18 -10.42 10.97 1.11
CA HIS A 18 -9.82 11.31 -0.19
C HIS A 18 -8.69 12.33 -0.05
N ARG A 19 -8.91 13.41 0.70
CA ARG A 19 -7.92 14.44 0.99
C ARG A 19 -6.69 13.87 1.70
N THR A 20 -6.91 13.04 2.73
CA THR A 20 -5.83 12.38 3.47
C THR A 20 -5.00 11.49 2.56
N ARG A 21 -5.65 10.68 1.71
CA ARG A 21 -4.98 9.83 0.73
C ARG A 21 -4.08 10.62 -0.23
N ILE A 22 -4.57 11.75 -0.75
CA ILE A 22 -3.77 12.60 -1.64
C ILE A 22 -2.57 13.17 -0.90
N ALA A 23 -2.79 13.83 0.24
CA ALA A 23 -1.72 14.46 1.01
C ALA A 23 -0.65 13.45 1.48
N THR A 24 -1.07 12.26 1.90
CA THR A 24 -0.16 11.19 2.30
C THR A 24 0.67 10.70 1.11
N ALA A 25 0.04 10.49 -0.06
CA ALA A 25 0.76 10.06 -1.26
C ALA A 25 1.80 11.10 -1.70
N GLU A 26 1.45 12.38 -1.70
CA GLU A 26 2.37 13.47 -2.04
C GLU A 26 3.57 13.53 -1.07
N ALA A 27 3.32 13.48 0.22
CA ALA A 27 4.35 13.50 1.25
C ALA A 27 5.31 12.30 1.14
N VAL A 28 4.77 11.10 0.93
CA VAL A 28 5.56 9.88 0.75
C VAL A 28 6.37 9.95 -0.54
N ASN A 29 5.76 10.38 -1.66
CA ASN A 29 6.48 10.52 -2.93
C ASN A 29 7.61 11.54 -2.83
N ALA A 30 7.39 12.68 -2.19
CA ALA A 30 8.43 13.69 -1.94
C ALA A 30 9.59 13.13 -1.10
N ALA A 31 9.29 12.35 -0.06
CA ALA A 31 10.30 11.72 0.79
C ALA A 31 11.15 10.65 0.09
N LEU A 32 10.67 10.11 -1.03
CA LEU A 32 11.28 9.01 -1.77
C LEU A 32 11.86 9.42 -3.13
N ALA A 33 11.64 10.67 -3.56
CA ALA A 33 11.95 11.12 -4.91
C ALA A 33 13.42 10.93 -5.32
N ASP A 34 14.38 11.26 -4.45
CA ASP A 34 15.81 11.10 -4.70
C ASP A 34 16.29 9.63 -4.69
N LEU A 35 15.47 8.69 -4.21
CA LEU A 35 15.69 7.24 -4.34
C LEU A 35 15.13 6.71 -5.68
N GLY A 36 14.50 7.55 -6.49
CA GLY A 36 13.77 7.13 -7.69
C GLY A 36 12.58 6.23 -7.37
N LEU A 37 12.00 6.36 -6.18
CA LEU A 37 10.84 5.59 -5.74
C LEU A 37 9.61 6.50 -5.58
N ASN A 38 8.44 5.90 -5.73
CA ASN A 38 7.17 6.44 -5.29
C ASN A 38 6.55 5.51 -4.23
N GLY A 39 5.44 5.93 -3.63
CA GLY A 39 4.78 5.15 -2.59
C GLY A 39 4.38 3.73 -3.03
N SER A 40 3.97 3.55 -4.29
CA SER A 40 3.59 2.23 -4.81
C SER A 40 4.79 1.29 -4.95
N LEU A 41 5.91 1.77 -5.49
CA LEU A 41 7.15 1.00 -5.59
C LEU A 41 7.71 0.67 -4.20
N ALA A 42 7.67 1.64 -3.28
CA ALA A 42 8.11 1.43 -1.90
C ALA A 42 7.26 0.38 -1.17
N LEU A 43 5.94 0.38 -1.37
CA LEU A 43 5.04 -0.62 -0.79
C LEU A 43 5.35 -2.03 -1.32
N ILE A 44 5.60 -2.18 -2.61
CA ILE A 44 5.99 -3.46 -3.21
C ILE A 44 7.31 -3.97 -2.61
N LEU A 45 8.32 -3.10 -2.53
CA LEU A 45 9.62 -3.45 -1.95
C LEU A 45 9.50 -3.80 -0.46
N GLU A 46 8.70 -3.05 0.30
CA GLU A 46 8.45 -3.32 1.72
C GLU A 46 7.74 -4.66 1.92
N THR A 47 6.72 -4.95 1.12
CA THR A 47 6.01 -6.23 1.16
C THR A 47 6.95 -7.40 0.85
N LEU A 48 7.83 -7.27 -0.14
CA LEU A 48 8.85 -8.28 -0.44
C LEU A 48 9.90 -8.39 0.68
N TYR A 49 10.20 -7.29 1.35
CA TYR A 49 11.13 -7.31 2.48
C TYR A 49 10.57 -8.12 3.66
N GLU A 50 9.26 -8.04 3.91
CA GLU A 50 8.58 -8.72 5.00
C GLU A 50 8.27 -10.18 4.70
N LEU A 51 7.80 -10.47 3.49
CA LEU A 51 7.42 -11.83 3.10
C LEU A 51 8.59 -12.69 2.59
N GLY A 52 9.68 -12.05 2.18
CA GLY A 52 10.74 -12.73 1.43
C GLY A 52 10.29 -13.06 0.00
N GLU A 53 10.71 -14.23 -0.48
CA GLU A 53 10.33 -14.72 -1.80
C GLU A 53 8.85 -15.04 -1.86
N THR A 54 8.10 -14.41 -2.79
CA THR A 54 6.66 -14.56 -2.86
C THR A 54 6.11 -14.49 -4.29
N SER A 55 4.92 -15.04 -4.50
CA SER A 55 4.24 -15.02 -5.79
C SER A 55 3.66 -13.64 -6.10
N ALA A 56 3.54 -13.32 -7.41
CA ALA A 56 2.85 -12.08 -7.84
C ALA A 56 1.39 -12.03 -7.39
N ALA A 57 0.74 -13.17 -7.16
CA ALA A 57 -0.62 -13.23 -6.63
C ALA A 57 -0.68 -12.77 -5.17
N GLU A 58 0.21 -13.30 -4.34
CA GLU A 58 0.27 -12.92 -2.92
C GLU A 58 0.72 -11.47 -2.76
N LEU A 59 1.69 -11.04 -3.57
CA LEU A 59 2.15 -9.66 -3.58
C LEU A 59 1.01 -8.68 -3.95
N ALA A 60 0.22 -9.01 -4.98
CA ALA A 60 -0.95 -8.22 -5.39
C ALA A 60 -1.98 -8.12 -4.25
N ARG A 61 -2.25 -9.24 -3.58
CA ARG A 61 -3.16 -9.31 -2.45
C ARG A 61 -2.70 -8.42 -1.30
N ARG A 62 -1.42 -8.49 -0.95
CA ARG A 62 -0.84 -7.69 0.15
C ARG A 62 -0.76 -6.20 -0.16
N CYS A 63 -0.45 -5.86 -1.41
CA CYS A 63 -0.43 -4.46 -1.87
C CYS A 63 -1.82 -3.89 -2.20
N LEU A 64 -2.89 -4.66 -2.04
CA LEU A 64 -4.28 -4.28 -2.35
C LEU A 64 -4.46 -3.79 -3.81
N VAL A 65 -3.78 -4.44 -4.74
CA VAL A 65 -3.84 -4.12 -6.17
C VAL A 65 -4.14 -5.38 -7.01
N THR A 66 -4.51 -5.18 -8.28
CA THR A 66 -4.66 -6.30 -9.21
C THR A 66 -3.29 -6.83 -9.66
N ARG A 67 -3.21 -8.11 -10.08
CA ARG A 67 -1.99 -8.67 -10.69
C ARG A 67 -1.54 -7.89 -11.90
N GLN A 68 -2.48 -7.39 -12.70
CA GLN A 68 -2.19 -6.58 -13.88
C GLN A 68 -1.51 -5.27 -13.49
N ALA A 69 -1.98 -4.61 -12.44
CA ALA A 69 -1.38 -3.38 -11.92
C ALA A 69 0.05 -3.56 -11.39
N LEU A 70 0.43 -4.77 -10.95
CA LEU A 70 1.81 -5.07 -10.52
C LEU A 70 2.80 -5.26 -11.67
N THR A 71 2.35 -5.56 -12.89
CA THR A 71 3.23 -5.97 -13.98
C THR A 71 4.26 -4.89 -14.32
N ALA A 72 3.83 -3.67 -14.59
CA ALA A 72 4.73 -2.57 -14.92
C ALA A 72 5.66 -2.18 -13.76
N PRO A 73 5.19 -2.00 -12.50
CA PRO A 73 6.05 -1.77 -11.35
C PRO A 73 7.12 -2.84 -11.14
N LEU A 74 6.77 -4.12 -11.25
CA LEU A 74 7.73 -5.20 -11.07
C LEU A 74 8.75 -5.27 -12.20
N ASN A 75 8.37 -4.95 -13.43
CA ASN A 75 9.31 -4.87 -14.55
C ASN A 75 10.29 -3.70 -14.38
N ASP A 76 9.83 -2.55 -13.88
CA ASP A 76 10.69 -1.41 -13.55
C ASP A 76 11.70 -1.80 -12.46
N LEU A 77 11.23 -2.37 -11.34
CA LEU A 77 12.10 -2.79 -10.26
C LEU A 77 13.11 -3.88 -10.69
N GLN A 78 12.71 -4.78 -11.58
CA GLN A 78 13.59 -5.79 -12.14
C GLN A 78 14.64 -5.18 -13.09
N ALA A 79 14.23 -4.27 -13.96
CA ALA A 79 15.16 -3.55 -14.85
C ALA A 79 16.20 -2.74 -14.08
N ARG A 80 15.84 -2.25 -12.91
CA ARG A 80 16.73 -1.53 -11.98
C ARG A 80 17.57 -2.47 -11.09
N GLY A 81 17.44 -3.78 -11.22
CA GLY A 81 18.20 -4.75 -10.42
C GLY A 81 17.77 -4.83 -8.95
N LEU A 82 16.60 -4.30 -8.59
CA LEU A 82 16.13 -4.25 -7.19
C LEU A 82 15.37 -5.51 -6.78
N VAL A 83 14.76 -6.19 -7.75
CA VAL A 83 14.12 -7.49 -7.58
C VAL A 83 14.63 -8.47 -8.63
N HIS A 84 14.59 -9.75 -8.29
CA HIS A 84 14.84 -10.81 -9.24
C HIS A 84 13.65 -11.77 -9.31
N ARG A 85 13.45 -12.34 -10.48
CA ARG A 85 12.51 -13.42 -10.74
C ARG A 85 13.31 -14.57 -11.32
N PRO A 86 13.47 -15.70 -10.61
CA PRO A 86 14.19 -16.83 -11.15
C PRO A 86 13.56 -17.30 -12.46
N ASP A 87 14.38 -17.50 -13.48
CA ASP A 87 13.96 -18.15 -14.72
C ASP A 87 13.81 -19.64 -14.45
N SER A 88 12.70 -20.05 -13.84
CA SER A 88 12.42 -21.47 -13.71
C SER A 88 11.88 -21.99 -15.05
N ALA A 89 12.77 -22.60 -15.82
CA ALA A 89 12.42 -23.34 -17.03
C ALA A 89 11.49 -24.55 -16.77
N THR A 90 11.18 -24.85 -15.50
CA THR A 90 10.53 -26.10 -15.06
C THR A 90 9.12 -25.92 -14.51
N SER A 91 8.59 -24.73 -14.33
CA SER A 91 7.21 -24.57 -13.84
C SER A 91 6.50 -23.35 -14.41
N ILE A 92 5.48 -23.59 -15.22
CA ILE A 92 4.61 -22.57 -15.84
C ILE A 92 3.76 -21.80 -14.80
N ARG A 93 3.73 -22.22 -13.54
CA ARG A 93 2.68 -21.77 -12.61
C ARG A 93 3.03 -20.71 -11.60
N VAL A 94 4.26 -20.54 -11.16
CA VAL A 94 4.62 -19.54 -10.16
C VAL A 94 6.04 -19.06 -10.38
N ARG A 95 6.21 -17.80 -10.78
CA ARG A 95 7.52 -17.14 -10.75
C ARG A 95 7.58 -16.32 -9.46
N PRO A 96 8.25 -16.81 -8.41
CA PRO A 96 8.39 -16.03 -7.19
C PRO A 96 9.28 -14.83 -7.45
N THR A 97 8.99 -13.74 -6.77
CA THR A 97 9.75 -12.50 -6.81
C THR A 97 10.43 -12.31 -5.47
N ALA A 98 11.69 -11.94 -5.47
CA ALA A 98 12.42 -11.61 -4.25
C ALA A 98 13.28 -10.36 -4.43
N LEU A 99 13.65 -9.72 -3.32
CA LEU A 99 14.59 -8.61 -3.32
C LEU A 99 16.02 -9.10 -3.61
N THR A 100 16.74 -8.35 -4.42
CA THR A 100 18.20 -8.46 -4.49
C THR A 100 18.85 -7.88 -3.22
N ALA A 101 20.16 -8.04 -3.05
CA ALA A 101 20.90 -7.38 -1.97
C ALA A 101 20.73 -5.84 -2.04
N GLU A 102 20.87 -5.26 -3.24
CA GLU A 102 20.69 -3.84 -3.49
C GLU A 102 19.25 -3.39 -3.20
N GLY A 103 18.25 -4.15 -3.68
CA GLY A 103 16.83 -3.88 -3.38
C GLY A 103 16.55 -3.89 -1.89
N ARG A 104 17.18 -4.80 -1.14
CA ARG A 104 17.03 -4.88 0.32
C ARG A 104 17.58 -3.62 1.03
N GLU A 105 18.76 -3.14 0.64
CA GLU A 105 19.35 -1.94 1.23
C GLU A 105 18.56 -0.68 0.86
N LEU A 106 18.12 -0.57 -0.38
CA LEU A 106 17.24 0.53 -0.79
C LEU A 106 15.92 0.52 -0.01
N THR A 107 15.32 -0.67 0.17
CA THR A 107 14.10 -0.84 0.96
C THR A 107 14.27 -0.38 2.40
N LYS A 108 15.36 -0.74 3.07
CA LYS A 108 15.65 -0.28 4.43
C LYS A 108 15.70 1.25 4.50
N THR A 109 16.29 1.88 3.50
CA THR A 109 16.39 3.35 3.42
C THR A 109 15.01 3.98 3.18
N ALA A 110 14.23 3.47 2.24
CA ALA A 110 12.88 3.91 1.96
C ALA A 110 11.98 3.79 3.21
N ARG A 111 12.01 2.63 3.89
CA ARG A 111 11.26 2.41 5.15
C ARG A 111 11.59 3.44 6.24
N ARG A 112 12.88 3.78 6.42
CA ARG A 112 13.27 4.81 7.41
C ARG A 112 12.64 6.17 7.09
N ARG A 113 12.60 6.56 5.80
CA ARG A 113 12.03 7.83 5.36
C ARG A 113 10.51 7.87 5.50
N VAL A 114 9.83 6.81 5.06
CA VAL A 114 8.37 6.69 5.22
C VAL A 114 7.99 6.75 6.70
N ARG A 115 8.65 5.97 7.56
CA ARG A 115 8.42 5.99 9.01
C ARG A 115 8.72 7.34 9.66
N LYS A 116 9.69 8.11 9.13
CA LYS A 116 9.94 9.48 9.59
C LYS A 116 8.76 10.39 9.25
N ALA A 117 8.26 10.32 8.01
CA ALA A 117 7.09 11.10 7.58
C ALA A 117 5.84 10.71 8.39
N GLU A 118 5.59 9.41 8.58
CA GLU A 118 4.49 8.90 9.40
C GLU A 118 4.56 9.43 10.84
N ARG A 119 5.70 9.30 11.50
CA ARG A 119 5.87 9.83 12.86
C ARG A 119 5.62 11.34 12.94
N ALA A 120 6.06 12.09 11.94
CA ALA A 120 5.81 13.53 11.89
C ALA A 120 4.31 13.84 11.73
N SER A 121 3.59 13.05 10.94
CA SER A 121 2.16 13.25 10.69
C SER A 121 1.28 12.99 11.92
N ILE A 122 1.75 12.14 12.82
CA ILE A 122 1.00 11.77 14.06
C ILE A 122 1.55 12.44 15.33
N ALA A 123 2.55 13.30 15.20
CA ALA A 123 3.25 13.88 16.37
C ALA A 123 2.38 14.78 17.25
N SER A 124 1.27 15.30 16.72
CA SER A 124 0.32 16.13 17.47
C SER A 124 -0.79 15.34 18.16
N PHE A 125 -0.84 14.02 17.95
CA PHE A 125 -1.88 13.16 18.54
C PHE A 125 -1.37 12.48 19.81
N GLY A 126 -2.23 12.39 20.81
CA GLY A 126 -2.00 11.57 21.99
C GLY A 126 -2.13 10.07 21.70
N SER A 127 -1.66 9.23 22.62
CA SER A 127 -1.72 7.77 22.50
C SER A 127 -3.14 7.26 22.31
N ASP A 128 -4.09 7.81 23.07
CA ASP A 128 -5.49 7.39 23.07
C ASP A 128 -6.19 7.82 21.77
N GLU A 129 -5.91 9.04 21.29
CA GLU A 129 -6.41 9.53 19.99
C GLU A 129 -5.90 8.67 18.83
N LEU A 130 -4.65 8.21 18.88
CA LEU A 130 -4.10 7.31 17.85
C LEU A 130 -4.73 5.92 17.92
N ALA A 131 -5.01 5.41 19.11
CA ALA A 131 -5.69 4.14 19.27
C ALA A 131 -7.13 4.21 18.75
N GLU A 132 -7.85 5.28 19.07
CA GLU A 132 -9.19 5.52 18.56
C GLU A 132 -9.21 5.70 17.05
N LEU A 133 -8.30 6.50 16.49
CA LEU A 133 -8.16 6.71 15.04
C LEU A 133 -7.93 5.39 14.30
N ARG A 134 -7.03 4.52 14.80
CA ARG A 134 -6.81 3.20 14.21
C ARG A 134 -8.08 2.37 14.21
N THR A 135 -8.77 2.31 15.34
CA THR A 135 -10.01 1.53 15.52
C THR A 135 -11.08 2.01 14.54
N LEU A 136 -11.29 3.33 14.45
CA LEU A 136 -12.30 3.93 13.57
C LEU A 136 -11.98 3.73 12.09
N LEU A 137 -10.71 3.93 11.68
CA LEU A 137 -10.28 3.72 10.31
C LEU A 137 -10.39 2.24 9.89
N THR A 138 -10.01 1.31 10.77
CA THR A 138 -10.13 -0.13 10.50
C THR A 138 -11.59 -0.51 10.28
N ARG A 139 -12.48 -0.16 11.22
CA ARG A 139 -13.90 -0.43 11.10
C ARG A 139 -14.53 0.22 9.85
N TYR A 140 -14.11 1.44 9.52
CA TYR A 140 -14.60 2.14 8.33
C TYR A 140 -14.16 1.43 7.04
N ALA A 141 -12.92 0.95 6.98
CA ALA A 141 -12.41 0.19 5.84
C ALA A 141 -13.15 -1.14 5.67
N GLU A 142 -13.30 -1.91 6.75
CA GLU A 142 -14.04 -3.20 6.77
C GLU A 142 -15.48 -3.03 6.29
N THR A 143 -16.17 -1.99 6.74
CA THR A 143 -17.55 -1.68 6.28
C THR A 143 -17.61 -1.44 4.76
N TRP A 144 -16.65 -0.71 4.20
CA TRP A 144 -16.60 -0.49 2.75
C TRP A 144 -16.24 -1.74 1.97
N GLU A 145 -15.37 -2.60 2.51
CA GLU A 145 -15.04 -3.90 1.92
C GLU A 145 -16.27 -4.80 1.84
N GLU A 146 -17.08 -4.87 2.91
CA GLU A 146 -18.35 -5.61 2.94
C GLU A 146 -19.37 -5.07 1.93
N LEU A 147 -19.54 -3.74 1.88
CA LEU A 147 -20.42 -3.09 0.90
C LEU A 147 -19.99 -3.37 -0.54
N ALA A 148 -18.67 -3.36 -0.81
CA ALA A 148 -18.14 -3.66 -2.14
C ALA A 148 -18.40 -5.12 -2.54
N LEU A 149 -18.31 -6.06 -1.59
CA LEU A 149 -18.64 -7.47 -1.81
C LEU A 149 -20.12 -7.69 -2.13
N THR A 150 -21.00 -6.98 -1.41
CA THR A 150 -22.46 -7.12 -1.56
C THR A 150 -22.98 -6.43 -2.83
N SER A 151 -22.31 -5.37 -3.27
CA SER A 151 -22.70 -4.57 -4.45
C SER A 151 -22.03 -5.04 -5.75
N ALA A 152 -21.10 -6.00 -5.70
CA ALA A 152 -20.42 -6.49 -6.88
C ALA A 152 -21.37 -7.32 -7.76
N PRO A 153 -21.47 -7.03 -9.08
CA PRO A 153 -22.20 -7.89 -9.99
C PRO A 153 -21.57 -9.29 -9.98
N PRO A 154 -22.38 -10.35 -10.09
CA PRO A 154 -21.90 -11.74 -10.07
C PRO A 154 -20.84 -11.94 -11.17
N GLY A 155 -19.59 -12.26 -10.80
CA GLY A 155 -18.50 -12.57 -11.74
C GLY A 155 -17.22 -11.76 -11.64
N ARG A 156 -17.11 -10.76 -10.74
CA ARG A 156 -15.86 -10.01 -10.57
C ARG A 156 -15.12 -10.49 -9.32
N PRO A 157 -13.88 -11.03 -9.42
CA PRO A 157 -13.12 -11.43 -8.25
C PRO A 157 -12.73 -10.20 -7.42
N VAL A 158 -13.22 -10.13 -6.19
CA VAL A 158 -12.83 -9.11 -5.20
C VAL A 158 -11.59 -9.61 -4.46
N SER A 159 -10.52 -8.83 -4.48
CA SER A 159 -9.31 -9.15 -3.72
C SER A 159 -9.57 -8.91 -2.22
N ARG A 160 -9.74 -9.98 -1.45
CA ARG A 160 -9.87 -9.91 0.01
C ARG A 160 -8.51 -9.67 0.65
N GLY A 161 -8.36 -8.55 1.33
CA GLY A 161 -7.31 -8.33 2.31
C GLY A 161 -7.74 -8.93 3.65
N THR A 162 -7.56 -10.22 3.86
CA THR A 162 -7.76 -10.81 5.20
C THR A 162 -6.54 -10.51 6.05
N THR A 163 -6.69 -9.59 6.98
CA THR A 163 -5.80 -9.46 8.13
C THR A 163 -6.08 -10.65 9.05
N SER A 164 -5.28 -11.71 8.93
CA SER A 164 -5.26 -12.77 9.94
C SER A 164 -4.48 -12.25 11.13
N ALA A 165 -5.18 -11.82 12.18
CA ALA A 165 -4.61 -11.76 13.51
C ALA A 165 -4.47 -13.21 13.98
N SER A 166 -3.25 -13.70 14.11
CA SER A 166 -2.95 -14.89 14.89
C SER A 166 -2.62 -14.48 16.34
N PRO A 167 -3.00 -15.30 17.32
CA PRO A 167 -2.83 -15.06 18.74
C PRO A 167 -1.35 -15.03 19.17
#